data_7ec7ae4cf588b23fc6e6a4f77ff5c0f6
#
_entry.id   7ec7ae4cf588b23fc6e6a4f77ff5c0f6
#
_cell.length_a   1.000
_cell.length_b   1.000
_cell.length_c   1.000
_cell.angle_alpha   90.00
_cell.angle_beta   90.00
_cell.angle_gamma   90.00
#
_symmetry.space_group_name_H-M   'P 1'
#
loop_
_entity.id
_entity.type
_entity.pdbx_description
1 polymer ?
#
loop_
_entity_poly.entity_id
_entity_poly.type
_entity_poly.pdbx_seq_one_letter_code
_entity_poly.pdbx_strand_id
1 'polypeptide(L)'
;ERDYQVRERMALDVSVIVGGDEVFHTWALNEATVEKSSRERMLEVVVEVEEHPLSSFGCDGIVMATPTGSTAYAFSAGGPVVWPSVEALLLVPLSAHALFARPLVVKPDAMMAVEVLQRSAGHGVLWCDGRRTWELPPGARVEVRKSEKPVLLARLRQSTFTDRLVRKFSLPVAGWRGPDEQTTPAS
;
A
#
# COMPACT_ATOMS: atom_id res chain seq x y z
N GLU A 1 6.14 33.27 14.92
CA GLU A 1 5.28 32.71 13.85
C GLU A 1 5.81 31.32 13.51
N ARG A 2 4.89 30.34 13.45
CA ARG A 2 5.26 28.99 12.99
C ARG A 2 5.03 28.97 11.48
N ASP A 3 6.11 29.04 10.71
CA ASP A 3 6.05 28.88 9.25
C ASP A 3 5.97 27.39 8.92
N TYR A 4 4.82 26.95 8.40
CA TYR A 4 4.61 25.59 7.92
C TYR A 4 3.75 25.60 6.65
N GLN A 5 3.97 24.63 5.80
CA GLN A 5 3.16 24.39 4.61
C GLN A 5 2.22 23.22 4.86
N VAL A 6 0.94 23.41 4.54
CA VAL A 6 -0.05 22.32 4.54
C VAL A 6 0.00 21.62 3.18
N ARG A 7 0.08 20.31 3.18
CA ARG A 7 0.02 19.47 1.99
C ARG A 7 -1.07 18.43 2.15
N GLU A 8 -1.94 18.36 1.17
CA GLU A 8 -2.95 17.30 1.10
C GLU A 8 -2.32 15.98 0.70
N ARG A 9 -2.81 14.90 1.28
CA ARG A 9 -2.44 13.52 0.96
C ARG A 9 -3.70 12.70 0.77
N MET A 10 -3.72 11.94 -0.32
CA MET A 10 -4.75 10.93 -0.53
C MET A 10 -4.80 10.00 0.69
N ALA A 11 -6.00 9.65 1.10
CA ALA A 11 -6.29 8.60 2.06
C ALA A 11 -7.15 7.52 1.40
N LEU A 12 -7.17 6.35 1.99
CA LEU A 12 -8.07 5.26 1.64
C LEU A 12 -9.29 5.29 2.56
N ASP A 13 -10.43 4.99 1.98
CA ASP A 13 -11.66 4.63 2.66
C ASP A 13 -11.81 3.11 2.56
N VAL A 14 -12.03 2.44 3.70
CA VAL A 14 -11.93 0.99 3.82
C VAL A 14 -13.15 0.42 4.53
N SER A 15 -13.89 -0.45 3.85
CA SER A 15 -15.06 -1.15 4.39
C SER A 15 -14.83 -2.66 4.43
N VAL A 16 -15.34 -3.31 5.47
CA VAL A 16 -15.43 -4.78 5.56
C VAL A 16 -16.89 -5.20 5.49
N ILE A 17 -17.18 -6.10 4.57
CA ILE A 17 -18.52 -6.62 4.29
C ILE A 17 -18.54 -8.11 4.60
N VAL A 18 -19.51 -8.55 5.37
CA VAL A 18 -19.76 -9.97 5.71
C VAL A 18 -21.24 -10.26 5.54
N GLY A 19 -21.57 -11.26 4.74
CA GLY A 19 -22.96 -11.63 4.51
C GLY A 19 -23.81 -10.55 3.81
N GLY A 20 -23.17 -9.58 3.17
CA GLY A 20 -23.82 -8.44 2.51
C GLY A 20 -23.94 -7.18 3.36
N ASP A 21 -23.62 -7.26 4.64
CA ASP A 21 -23.67 -6.12 5.56
C ASP A 21 -22.27 -5.54 5.79
N GLU A 22 -22.15 -4.19 5.81
CA GLU A 22 -20.93 -3.52 6.25
C GLU A 22 -20.80 -3.67 7.78
N VAL A 23 -19.79 -4.42 8.21
CA VAL A 23 -19.54 -4.73 9.63
C VAL A 23 -18.43 -3.89 10.25
N PHE A 24 -17.60 -3.26 9.42
CA PHE A 24 -16.50 -2.41 9.86
C PHE A 24 -16.18 -1.37 8.80
N HIS A 25 -15.91 -0.14 9.24
CA HIS A 25 -15.49 0.96 8.38
C HIS A 25 -14.33 1.72 9.02
N THR A 26 -13.33 2.07 8.22
CA THR A 26 -12.15 2.82 8.67
C THR A 26 -11.46 3.50 7.48
N TRP A 27 -10.28 4.05 7.72
CA TRP A 27 -9.47 4.72 6.72
C TRP A 27 -7.99 4.34 6.85
N ALA A 28 -7.17 4.65 5.83
CA ALA A 28 -5.72 4.52 5.91
C ALA A 28 -5.02 5.65 5.15
N LEU A 29 -3.87 6.11 5.68
CA LEU A 29 -3.01 7.09 5.01
C LEU A 29 -2.03 6.39 4.06
N ASN A 30 -1.39 5.32 4.52
CA ASN A 30 -0.42 4.58 3.72
C ASN A 30 -1.08 3.42 2.99
N GLU A 31 -1.58 2.44 3.73
CA GLU A 31 -2.09 1.19 3.15
C GLU A 31 -3.15 0.52 4.03
N ALA A 32 -4.01 -0.23 3.37
CA ALA A 32 -4.82 -1.30 3.93
C ALA A 32 -4.25 -2.63 3.44
N THR A 33 -4.05 -3.60 4.34
CA THR A 33 -3.58 -4.93 3.96
C THR A 33 -4.55 -6.00 4.41
N VAL A 34 -4.75 -6.99 3.54
CA VAL A 34 -5.44 -8.23 3.88
C VAL A 34 -4.37 -9.30 3.97
N GLU A 35 -4.11 -9.82 5.15
CA GLU A 35 -3.04 -10.78 5.40
C GLU A 35 -3.58 -12.05 6.05
N LYS A 36 -2.89 -13.18 5.87
CA LYS A 36 -3.21 -14.41 6.57
C LYS A 36 -3.03 -14.25 8.08
N SER A 37 -3.96 -14.76 8.87
CA SER A 37 -3.89 -14.71 10.33
C SER A 37 -2.94 -15.76 10.93
N SER A 38 -2.62 -16.82 10.18
CA SER A 38 -1.79 -17.95 10.63
C SER A 38 -0.63 -18.19 9.66
N ARG A 39 0.54 -18.50 10.19
CA ARG A 39 1.73 -18.82 9.37
C ARG A 39 1.57 -20.13 8.60
N GLU A 40 0.81 -21.06 9.13
CA GLU A 40 0.71 -22.44 8.63
C GLU A 40 -0.28 -22.59 7.46
N ARG A 41 -1.18 -21.63 7.28
CA ARG A 41 -2.25 -21.71 6.28
C ARG A 41 -2.15 -20.56 5.29
N MET A 42 -2.30 -20.91 4.04
CA MET A 42 -2.39 -19.94 2.94
C MET A 42 -3.78 -19.27 2.97
N LEU A 43 -3.82 -18.00 2.66
CA LEU A 43 -5.06 -17.27 2.46
C LEU A 43 -5.46 -17.38 0.99
N GLU A 44 -6.64 -17.93 0.71
CA GLU A 44 -7.20 -17.95 -0.65
C GLU A 44 -8.13 -16.76 -0.83
N VAL A 45 -7.86 -15.97 -1.87
CA VAL A 45 -8.60 -14.73 -2.15
C VAL A 45 -9.03 -14.61 -3.60
N VAL A 46 -10.07 -13.82 -3.83
CA VAL A 46 -10.36 -13.17 -5.11
C VAL A 46 -9.99 -11.69 -4.99
N VAL A 47 -9.25 -11.21 -5.96
CA VAL A 47 -8.94 -9.79 -6.11
C VAL A 47 -9.79 -9.21 -7.23
N GLU A 48 -10.42 -8.08 -6.98
CA GLU A 48 -11.28 -7.39 -7.93
C GLU A 48 -10.84 -5.93 -8.10
N VAL A 49 -11.06 -5.41 -9.28
CA VAL A 49 -10.94 -3.98 -9.59
C VAL A 49 -12.18 -3.56 -10.35
N GLU A 50 -12.86 -2.50 -9.88
CA GLU A 50 -14.09 -1.97 -10.49
C GLU A 50 -15.19 -3.04 -10.62
N GLU A 51 -15.39 -3.83 -9.57
CA GLU A 51 -16.40 -4.91 -9.48
C GLU A 51 -16.16 -6.07 -10.46
N HIS A 52 -14.98 -6.10 -11.10
CA HIS A 52 -14.60 -7.18 -12.00
C HIS A 52 -13.52 -8.04 -11.37
N PRO A 53 -13.73 -9.36 -11.27
CA PRO A 53 -12.68 -10.28 -10.82
C PRO A 53 -11.45 -10.18 -11.72
N LEU A 54 -10.31 -9.88 -11.10
CA LEU A 54 -9.03 -9.81 -11.77
C LEU A 54 -8.28 -11.14 -11.70
N SER A 55 -8.23 -11.73 -10.50
CA SER A 55 -7.53 -12.99 -10.27
C SER A 55 -7.97 -13.64 -8.97
N SER A 56 -7.85 -14.96 -8.89
CA SER A 56 -8.05 -15.75 -7.66
C SER A 56 -6.84 -16.63 -7.43
N PHE A 57 -6.26 -16.55 -6.22
CA PHE A 57 -5.03 -17.26 -5.87
C PHE A 57 -4.85 -17.39 -4.36
N GLY A 58 -3.91 -18.27 -3.96
CA GLY A 58 -3.40 -18.34 -2.61
C GLY A 58 -2.22 -17.39 -2.41
N CYS A 59 -2.15 -16.72 -1.26
CA CYS A 59 -1.10 -15.74 -0.96
C CYS A 59 -0.86 -15.60 0.56
N ASP A 60 0.18 -14.85 0.91
CA ASP A 60 0.39 -14.38 2.28
C ASP A 60 -0.44 -13.14 2.58
N GLY A 61 -0.79 -12.37 1.56
CA GLY A 61 -1.64 -11.20 1.68
C GLY A 61 -1.70 -10.32 0.42
N ILE A 62 -2.43 -9.24 0.53
CA ILE A 62 -2.58 -8.19 -0.49
C ILE A 62 -2.40 -6.84 0.20
N VAL A 63 -1.58 -5.97 -0.38
CA VAL A 63 -1.40 -4.57 0.06
C VAL A 63 -2.12 -3.65 -0.93
N MET A 64 -3.03 -2.83 -0.42
CA MET A 64 -3.71 -1.78 -1.17
C MET A 64 -3.23 -0.44 -0.62
N ALA A 65 -2.55 0.37 -1.42
CA ALA A 65 -1.82 1.54 -0.92
C ALA A 65 -2.11 2.82 -1.70
N THR A 66 -1.90 3.94 -1.01
CA THR A 66 -1.85 5.28 -1.61
C THR A 66 -0.45 5.57 -2.16
N PRO A 67 -0.24 6.66 -2.92
CA PRO A 67 1.09 7.14 -3.30
C PRO A 67 1.99 7.42 -2.07
N THR A 68 1.42 7.88 -0.95
CA THR A 68 2.15 8.05 0.31
C THR A 68 2.64 6.71 0.86
N GLY A 69 1.80 5.69 0.81
CA GLY A 69 2.12 4.32 1.23
C GLY A 69 3.07 3.59 0.29
N SER A 70 3.27 4.07 -0.96
CA SER A 70 4.18 3.45 -1.92
C SER A 70 5.62 3.32 -1.42
N THR A 71 6.02 4.12 -0.44
CA THR A 71 7.32 4.04 0.22
C THR A 71 7.26 3.40 1.61
N ALA A 72 6.12 2.84 2.02
CA ALA A 72 5.92 2.12 3.27
C ALA A 72 5.90 0.59 3.02
N TYR A 73 4.88 -0.11 3.46
CA TYR A 73 4.82 -1.57 3.32
C TYR A 73 4.73 -2.04 1.86
N ALA A 74 4.02 -1.29 1.01
CA ALA A 74 3.97 -1.58 -0.43
C ALA A 74 5.36 -1.63 -1.07
N PHE A 75 6.31 -0.79 -0.63
CA PHE A 75 7.71 -0.84 -1.09
C PHE A 75 8.37 -2.17 -0.72
N SER A 76 8.24 -2.61 0.54
CA SER A 76 8.78 -3.88 1.01
C SER A 76 8.17 -5.08 0.30
N ALA A 77 6.93 -4.94 -0.16
CA ALA A 77 6.23 -5.93 -0.97
C ALA A 77 6.63 -5.94 -2.46
N GLY A 78 7.58 -5.09 -2.87
CA GLY A 78 8.03 -4.98 -4.26
C GLY A 78 7.16 -4.09 -5.14
N GLY A 79 6.32 -3.27 -4.55
CA GLY A 79 5.52 -2.25 -5.25
C GLY A 79 6.38 -1.07 -5.75
N PRO A 80 5.93 -0.34 -6.78
CA PRO A 80 6.64 0.81 -7.31
C PRO A 80 6.58 2.00 -6.34
N VAL A 81 7.61 2.84 -6.34
CA VAL A 81 7.56 4.15 -5.70
C VAL A 81 6.73 5.09 -6.57
N VAL A 82 5.71 5.69 -5.99
CA VAL A 82 4.83 6.65 -6.65
C VAL A 82 5.03 8.03 -6.04
N TRP A 83 5.18 9.04 -6.90
CA TRP A 83 5.28 10.42 -6.45
C TRP A 83 4.00 10.86 -5.72
N PRO A 84 4.09 11.59 -4.61
CA PRO A 84 2.92 11.99 -3.84
C PRO A 84 1.93 12.90 -4.55
N SER A 85 2.33 13.49 -5.68
CA SER A 85 1.48 14.29 -6.56
C SER A 85 0.81 13.48 -7.68
N VAL A 86 1.17 12.23 -7.84
CA VAL A 86 0.53 11.33 -8.80
C VAL A 86 -0.68 10.69 -8.11
N GLU A 87 -1.86 10.94 -8.64
CA GLU A 87 -3.08 10.32 -8.13
C GLU A 87 -3.25 8.92 -8.74
N ALA A 88 -2.99 7.91 -7.93
CA ALA A 88 -3.13 6.50 -8.28
C ALA A 88 -3.34 5.67 -7.01
N LEU A 89 -3.85 4.46 -7.16
CA LEU A 89 -3.90 3.46 -6.11
C LEU A 89 -2.98 2.29 -6.50
N LEU A 90 -2.42 1.62 -5.51
CA LEU A 90 -1.55 0.47 -5.70
C LEU A 90 -2.22 -0.78 -5.16
N LEU A 91 -2.07 -1.89 -5.86
CA LEU A 91 -2.44 -3.22 -5.41
C LEU A 91 -1.22 -4.13 -5.57
N VAL A 92 -0.71 -4.64 -4.45
CA VAL A 92 0.55 -5.40 -4.41
C VAL A 92 0.32 -6.74 -3.71
N PRO A 93 0.38 -7.87 -4.44
CA PRO A 93 0.28 -9.19 -3.82
C PRO A 93 1.55 -9.57 -3.06
N LEU A 94 1.38 -10.27 -1.93
CA LEU A 94 2.45 -10.82 -1.10
C LEU A 94 2.54 -12.33 -1.31
N SER A 95 3.68 -12.82 -1.77
CA SER A 95 3.95 -14.27 -1.95
C SER A 95 2.80 -14.98 -2.68
N ALA A 96 2.26 -14.38 -3.73
CA ALA A 96 1.14 -14.94 -4.47
C ALA A 96 1.57 -16.16 -5.30
N HIS A 97 0.84 -17.26 -5.14
CA HIS A 97 0.99 -18.47 -5.95
C HIS A 97 0.08 -18.34 -7.19
N ALA A 98 0.49 -17.51 -8.15
CA ALA A 98 -0.23 -17.24 -9.37
C ALA A 98 0.73 -17.00 -10.54
N LEU A 99 0.28 -17.28 -11.76
CA LEU A 99 1.04 -16.98 -12.98
C LEU A 99 1.22 -15.46 -13.17
N PHE A 100 0.24 -14.68 -12.75
CA PHE A 100 0.29 -13.23 -12.74
C PHE A 100 0.23 -12.72 -11.29
N ALA A 101 1.40 -12.40 -10.73
CA ALA A 101 1.57 -11.86 -9.38
C ALA A 101 2.41 -10.58 -9.44
N ARG A 102 1.92 -9.58 -10.16
CA ARG A 102 2.61 -8.30 -10.33
C ARG A 102 1.88 -7.19 -9.59
N PRO A 103 2.62 -6.25 -9.01
CA PRO A 103 2.03 -5.01 -8.52
C PRO A 103 1.28 -4.27 -9.63
N LEU A 104 0.10 -3.78 -9.31
CA LEU A 104 -0.74 -3.00 -10.20
C LEU A 104 -0.80 -1.55 -9.73
N VAL A 105 -0.80 -0.64 -10.68
CA VAL A 105 -1.15 0.76 -10.50
C VAL A 105 -2.50 0.97 -11.16
N VAL A 106 -3.50 1.39 -10.39
CA VAL A 106 -4.86 1.61 -10.88
C VAL A 106 -5.24 3.08 -10.75
N LYS A 107 -6.27 3.50 -11.48
CA LYS A 107 -6.75 4.88 -11.45
C LYS A 107 -7.25 5.25 -10.04
N PRO A 108 -7.19 6.54 -9.65
CA PRO A 108 -7.48 6.97 -8.28
C PRO A 108 -8.94 6.75 -7.85
N ASP A 109 -9.87 6.74 -8.80
CA ASP A 109 -11.31 6.54 -8.58
C ASP A 109 -11.73 5.06 -8.67
N ALA A 110 -10.79 4.14 -8.90
CA ALA A 110 -11.09 2.72 -8.90
C ALA A 110 -11.46 2.22 -7.51
N MET A 111 -12.44 1.32 -7.46
CA MET A 111 -12.69 0.49 -6.29
C MET A 111 -11.87 -0.79 -6.43
N MET A 112 -11.07 -1.08 -5.42
CA MET A 112 -10.36 -2.36 -5.26
C MET A 112 -11.09 -3.19 -4.21
N ALA A 113 -11.21 -4.49 -4.43
CA ALA A 113 -11.75 -5.40 -3.43
C ALA A 113 -10.92 -6.67 -3.31
N VAL A 114 -10.89 -7.20 -2.08
CA VAL A 114 -10.30 -8.50 -1.77
C VAL A 114 -11.32 -9.29 -0.97
N GLU A 115 -11.71 -10.44 -1.50
CA GLU A 115 -12.62 -11.36 -0.82
C GLU A 115 -11.86 -12.61 -0.39
N VAL A 116 -12.01 -12.96 0.89
CA VAL A 116 -11.50 -14.24 1.43
C VAL A 116 -12.47 -15.34 0.99
N LEU A 117 -11.98 -16.30 0.22
CA LEU A 117 -12.83 -17.36 -0.31
C LEU A 117 -13.43 -18.21 0.81
N GLN A 118 -14.67 -18.66 0.63
CA GLN A 118 -15.37 -19.55 1.57
C GLN A 118 -14.61 -20.87 1.83
N ARG A 119 -13.87 -21.36 0.82
CA ARG A 119 -13.04 -22.56 0.92
C ARG A 119 -11.67 -22.32 1.56
N SER A 120 -11.32 -21.06 1.85
CA SER A 120 -10.03 -20.75 2.48
C SER A 120 -9.89 -21.46 3.81
N ALA A 121 -8.84 -22.25 3.97
CA ALA A 121 -8.55 -22.94 5.23
C ALA A 121 -8.03 -21.98 6.31
N GLY A 122 -7.60 -20.78 5.93
CA GLY A 122 -7.12 -19.71 6.81
C GLY A 122 -8.09 -18.56 6.88
N HIS A 123 -8.08 -17.87 8.02
CA HIS A 123 -8.72 -16.56 8.18
C HIS A 123 -7.77 -15.47 7.72
N GLY A 124 -8.32 -14.35 7.27
CA GLY A 124 -7.57 -13.14 7.02
C GLY A 124 -7.62 -12.17 8.21
N VAL A 125 -6.75 -11.19 8.18
CA VAL A 125 -6.78 -10.01 9.06
C VAL A 125 -6.58 -8.78 8.20
N LEU A 126 -7.46 -7.81 8.34
CA LEU A 126 -7.28 -6.46 7.81
C LEU A 126 -6.38 -5.68 8.76
N TRP A 127 -5.39 -4.98 8.19
CA TRP A 127 -4.61 -3.95 8.89
C TRP A 127 -4.68 -2.63 8.12
N CYS A 128 -4.95 -1.53 8.81
CA CYS A 128 -4.87 -0.19 8.24
C CYS A 128 -3.79 0.61 8.97
N ASP A 129 -2.75 1.03 8.20
CA ASP A 129 -1.55 1.73 8.71
C ASP A 129 -0.86 1.00 9.88
N GLY A 130 -0.96 -0.33 9.93
CA GLY A 130 -0.41 -1.17 11.00
C GLY A 130 -1.01 -0.92 12.40
N ARG A 131 -2.16 -0.26 12.51
CA ARG A 131 -2.76 0.14 13.79
C ARG A 131 -4.18 -0.35 14.00
N ARG A 132 -5.03 -0.23 12.99
CA ARG A 132 -6.44 -0.61 13.05
C ARG A 132 -6.59 -1.96 12.39
N THR A 133 -7.24 -2.88 13.08
CA THR A 133 -7.36 -4.27 12.64
C THR A 133 -8.80 -4.75 12.68
N TRP A 134 -9.10 -5.72 11.82
CA TRP A 134 -10.36 -6.44 11.82
C TRP A 134 -10.13 -7.88 11.33
N GLU A 135 -10.72 -8.85 12.00
CA GLU A 135 -10.66 -10.26 11.57
C GLU A 135 -11.55 -10.49 10.35
N LEU A 136 -11.03 -11.23 9.39
CA LEU A 136 -11.71 -11.55 8.14
C LEU A 136 -12.00 -13.05 8.09
N PRO A 137 -13.22 -13.48 8.45
CA PRO A 137 -13.63 -14.86 8.26
C PRO A 137 -13.74 -15.20 6.76
N PRO A 138 -13.79 -16.50 6.39
CA PRO A 138 -14.13 -16.90 5.04
C PRO A 138 -15.43 -16.23 4.58
N GLY A 139 -15.43 -15.68 3.35
CA GLY A 139 -16.53 -14.89 2.79
C GLY A 139 -16.51 -13.41 3.15
N ALA A 140 -15.56 -12.95 3.98
CA ALA A 140 -15.38 -11.52 4.22
C ALA A 140 -14.79 -10.84 2.99
N ARG A 141 -15.32 -9.67 2.66
CA ARG A 141 -14.91 -8.81 1.56
C ARG A 141 -14.41 -7.48 2.10
N VAL A 142 -13.22 -7.09 1.70
CA VAL A 142 -12.64 -5.77 2.01
C VAL A 142 -12.71 -4.92 0.74
N GLU A 143 -13.41 -3.79 0.83
CA GLU A 143 -13.46 -2.79 -0.24
C GLU A 143 -12.62 -1.58 0.13
N VAL A 144 -11.84 -1.10 -0.84
CA VAL A 144 -10.93 0.04 -0.69
C VAL A 144 -11.12 1.02 -1.83
N ARG A 145 -11.32 2.27 -1.47
CA ARG A 145 -11.49 3.39 -2.41
C ARG A 145 -10.64 4.58 -1.96
N LYS A 146 -10.42 5.55 -2.85
CA LYS A 146 -9.91 6.87 -2.46
C LYS A 146 -10.94 7.52 -1.54
N SER A 147 -10.49 7.99 -0.37
CA SER A 147 -11.33 8.75 0.55
C SER A 147 -11.65 10.13 -0.04
N GLU A 148 -12.88 10.59 0.17
CA GLU A 148 -13.28 11.97 -0.17
C GLU A 148 -12.54 13.01 0.67
N LYS A 149 -12.08 12.63 1.86
CA LYS A 149 -11.37 13.51 2.79
C LYS A 149 -9.88 13.25 2.75
N PRO A 150 -9.07 14.20 2.22
CA PRO A 150 -7.62 14.09 2.27
C PRO A 150 -7.09 14.28 3.69
N VAL A 151 -5.91 13.73 3.95
CA VAL A 151 -5.15 14.02 5.17
C VAL A 151 -4.32 15.28 4.95
N LEU A 152 -4.44 16.24 5.87
CA LEU A 152 -3.66 17.47 5.85
C LEU A 152 -2.36 17.30 6.65
N LEU A 153 -1.23 17.33 5.97
CA LEU A 153 0.09 17.24 6.59
C LEU A 153 0.74 18.62 6.70
N ALA A 154 0.97 19.07 7.93
CA ALA A 154 1.78 20.27 8.20
C ALA A 154 3.28 19.93 8.08
N ARG A 155 4.00 20.68 7.26
CA ARG A 155 5.45 20.54 7.04
C ARG A 155 6.19 21.76 7.54
N LEU A 156 7.11 21.54 8.47
CA LEU A 156 7.98 22.57 9.03
C LEU A 156 9.24 22.83 8.20
N ARG A 157 9.63 21.88 7.34
CA ARG A 157 10.84 21.99 6.51
C ARG A 157 10.50 21.77 5.04
N GLN A 158 11.07 22.63 4.20
CA GLN A 158 11.03 22.45 2.76
C GLN A 158 12.08 21.41 2.36
N SER A 159 11.66 20.21 1.99
CA SER A 159 12.50 19.19 1.36
C SER A 159 11.76 18.61 0.17
N THR A 160 12.47 18.37 -0.93
CA THR A 160 11.89 17.72 -2.10
C THR A 160 11.51 16.27 -1.79
N PHE A 161 10.71 15.65 -2.64
CA PHE A 161 10.43 14.23 -2.50
C PHE A 161 11.68 13.39 -2.74
N THR A 162 12.53 13.81 -3.70
CA THR A 162 13.83 13.20 -4.00
C THR A 162 14.73 13.17 -2.77
N ASP A 163 14.90 14.30 -2.05
CA ASP A 163 15.72 14.35 -0.85
C ASP A 163 15.24 13.37 0.24
N ARG A 164 13.91 13.20 0.32
CA ARG A 164 13.32 12.25 1.27
C ARG A 164 13.58 10.81 0.89
N LEU A 165 13.50 10.47 -0.41
CA LEU A 165 13.82 9.14 -0.91
C LEU A 165 15.30 8.81 -0.65
N VAL A 166 16.21 9.72 -1.04
CA VAL A 166 17.65 9.56 -0.81
C VAL A 166 17.94 9.29 0.66
N ARG A 167 17.36 10.09 1.56
CA ARG A 167 17.56 9.91 3.01
C ARG A 167 16.91 8.64 3.55
N LYS A 168 15.69 8.34 3.13
CA LYS A 168 14.93 7.17 3.63
C LYS A 168 15.58 5.86 3.25
N PHE A 169 16.11 5.78 2.02
CA PHE A 169 16.67 4.55 1.45
C PHE A 169 18.19 4.56 1.35
N SER A 170 18.84 5.62 1.88
CA SER A 170 20.31 5.79 1.82
C SER A 170 20.86 5.62 0.39
N LEU A 171 20.19 6.26 -0.58
CA LEU A 171 20.53 6.08 -1.99
C LEU A 171 21.91 6.69 -2.30
N PRO A 172 22.78 6.00 -3.06
CA PRO A 172 24.12 6.46 -3.40
C PRO A 172 24.06 7.54 -4.51
N VAL A 173 23.98 8.81 -4.14
CA VAL A 173 23.92 9.93 -5.09
C VAL A 173 25.27 10.27 -5.73
N ALA A 174 26.39 9.83 -5.13
CA ALA A 174 27.74 9.98 -5.65
C ALA A 174 28.21 8.81 -6.53
N GLY A 175 27.27 7.94 -6.94
CA GLY A 175 27.57 6.71 -7.66
C GLY A 175 28.00 5.56 -6.74
N TRP A 176 27.91 4.33 -7.25
CA TRP A 176 28.22 3.12 -6.46
C TRP A 176 29.73 2.90 -6.24
N ARG A 177 30.59 3.62 -6.99
CA ARG A 177 32.06 3.58 -6.83
C ARG A 177 32.59 4.63 -5.84
N GLY A 178 31.72 5.40 -5.18
CA GLY A 178 32.11 6.53 -4.31
C GLY A 178 32.38 7.82 -5.09
N PRO A 179 32.72 8.92 -4.39
CA PRO A 179 33.15 10.14 -5.04
C PRO A 179 34.46 9.86 -5.81
N ASP A 180 34.57 10.39 -7.04
CA ASP A 180 35.82 10.36 -7.79
C ASP A 180 36.93 10.97 -6.92
N GLU A 181 38.03 10.24 -6.71
CA GLU A 181 39.22 10.80 -6.07
C GLU A 181 39.63 12.03 -6.89
N GLN A 182 39.36 13.20 -6.33
CA GLN A 182 39.83 14.44 -6.92
C GLN A 182 41.36 14.36 -6.95
N THR A 183 41.91 14.30 -8.15
CA THR A 183 43.33 14.44 -8.43
C THR A 183 43.85 15.62 -7.64
N THR A 184 44.64 15.38 -6.62
CA THR A 184 45.37 16.40 -5.89
C THR A 184 46.30 17.09 -6.90
N PRO A 185 46.19 18.42 -7.11
CA PRO A 185 47.14 19.07 -7.98
C PRO A 185 48.55 18.93 -7.40
N ALA A 186 49.45 18.36 -8.19
CA ALA A 186 50.85 18.24 -7.85
C ALA A 186 51.43 19.63 -7.60
N SER A 187 52.09 19.79 -6.46
CA SER A 187 52.80 20.95 -5.98
C SER A 187 54.01 21.24 -6.85
#